data_70c2f37eaba4cb86cdcf929c48fc3579
#
_entry.id   70c2f37eaba4cb86cdcf929c48fc3579
#
_cell.length_a   1.000
_cell.length_b   1.000
_cell.length_c   1.000
_cell.angle_alpha   90.00
_cell.angle_beta   90.00
_cell.angle_gamma   90.00
#
_symmetry.space_group_name_H-M   'P 1'
#
loop_
_entity.id
_entity.type
_entity.pdbx_description
1 polymer ?
#
loop_
_entity_poly.entity_id
_entity_poly.type
_entity_poly.pdbx_seq_one_letter_code
_entity_poly.pdbx_strand_id
1 'polypeptide(L)'
;MATFTVNGQTVVVEKNQKLIRYLRDTLHLTSVKDGCSEGACGTCHVLIDGKPTKACIPQTDKLEGKTILTVEGLSDWEKQVYTFAFGEAGAVQCGFCIPGMVISAKGLLDVNPDPAREEAAFAIRNNICRCTGYVKIIDGILLAAKIFREGKLPAATADDWQVGSRVHRLDVEEKVLGYGQYPDDVYVDGMCYGGAVRSQYARARVLRIDTSEAEALEGVVCVLTQKDIPGKVNVGHLKKDQPTLIGIGELTHYLGDAVALVCA
;
A
#
# COMPACT_ATOMS: atom_id res chain seq x y z
N MET A 1 -27.42 7.60 0.67
CA MET A 1 -26.74 8.89 0.45
C MET A 1 -26.13 9.31 1.76
N ALA A 2 -24.88 9.71 1.79
CA ALA A 2 -24.21 10.26 2.98
C ALA A 2 -23.38 11.48 2.61
N THR A 3 -23.38 12.49 3.49
CA THR A 3 -22.63 13.72 3.33
C THR A 3 -21.59 13.82 4.44
N PHE A 4 -20.32 13.97 4.07
CA PHE A 4 -19.19 14.10 5.02
C PHE A 4 -18.09 14.97 4.41
N THR A 5 -17.07 15.27 5.19
CA THR A 5 -15.97 16.13 4.74
C THR A 5 -14.71 15.31 4.53
N VAL A 6 -14.01 15.50 3.41
CA VAL A 6 -12.70 14.90 3.12
C VAL A 6 -11.71 16.03 2.82
N ASN A 7 -10.63 16.12 3.60
CA ASN A 7 -9.59 17.13 3.44
C ASN A 7 -10.15 18.56 3.33
N GLY A 8 -11.16 18.88 4.15
CA GLY A 8 -11.81 20.18 4.18
C GLY A 8 -12.89 20.41 3.10
N GLN A 9 -13.11 19.46 2.19
CA GLN A 9 -14.12 19.55 1.15
C GLN A 9 -15.32 18.68 1.48
N THR A 10 -16.53 19.24 1.40
CA THR A 10 -17.77 18.48 1.58
C THR A 10 -18.04 17.62 0.36
N VAL A 11 -18.30 16.34 0.59
CA VAL A 11 -18.63 15.36 -0.46
C VAL A 11 -19.99 14.71 -0.18
N VAL A 12 -20.71 14.40 -1.25
CA VAL A 12 -21.98 13.66 -1.21
C VAL A 12 -21.78 12.32 -1.90
N VAL A 13 -22.03 11.22 -1.19
CA VAL A 13 -21.85 9.87 -1.70
C VAL A 13 -23.21 9.21 -1.86
N GLU A 14 -23.60 8.95 -3.10
CA GLU A 14 -24.90 8.34 -3.41
C GLU A 14 -24.89 6.83 -3.20
N LYS A 15 -23.83 6.17 -3.67
CA LYS A 15 -23.69 4.70 -3.60
C LYS A 15 -22.88 4.29 -2.39
N ASN A 16 -23.48 3.46 -1.52
CA ASN A 16 -22.76 2.92 -0.39
C ASN A 16 -21.61 1.97 -0.83
N GLN A 17 -20.42 2.22 -0.29
CA GLN A 17 -19.21 1.44 -0.56
C GLN A 17 -18.22 1.57 0.60
N LYS A 18 -17.16 0.74 0.61
CA LYS A 18 -16.07 0.92 1.58
C LYS A 18 -15.40 2.28 1.39
N LEU A 19 -15.09 2.96 2.49
CA LEU A 19 -14.45 4.29 2.44
C LEU A 19 -13.16 4.27 1.62
N ILE A 20 -12.33 3.23 1.74
CA ILE A 20 -11.09 3.11 0.99
C ILE A 20 -11.32 3.15 -0.53
N ARG A 21 -12.37 2.52 -1.04
CA ARG A 21 -12.71 2.54 -2.47
C ARG A 21 -13.14 3.94 -2.91
N TYR A 22 -13.96 4.60 -2.10
CA TYR A 22 -14.34 5.98 -2.39
C TYR A 22 -13.15 6.93 -2.44
N LEU A 23 -12.23 6.84 -1.45
CA LEU A 23 -11.05 7.69 -1.40
C LEU A 23 -10.09 7.44 -2.58
N ARG A 24 -9.84 6.17 -2.92
CA ARG A 24 -8.89 5.81 -3.98
C ARG A 24 -9.48 5.91 -5.38
N ASP A 25 -10.65 5.30 -5.60
CA ASP A 25 -11.19 5.10 -6.94
C ASP A 25 -12.02 6.29 -7.43
N THR A 26 -12.63 7.07 -6.50
CA THR A 26 -13.44 8.25 -6.83
C THR A 26 -12.68 9.56 -6.63
N LEU A 27 -12.00 9.71 -5.49
CA LEU A 27 -11.26 10.94 -5.16
C LEU A 27 -9.79 10.90 -5.54
N HIS A 28 -9.28 9.76 -6.01
CA HIS A 28 -7.88 9.54 -6.39
C HIS A 28 -6.85 9.89 -5.31
N LEU A 29 -7.22 9.71 -4.02
CA LEU A 29 -6.34 9.94 -2.88
C LEU A 29 -5.46 8.71 -2.65
N THR A 30 -4.35 8.65 -3.35
CA THR A 30 -3.47 7.47 -3.44
C THR A 30 -2.60 7.24 -2.21
N SER A 31 -2.50 8.22 -1.29
CA SER A 31 -1.84 8.03 0.01
C SER A 31 -2.53 6.95 0.87
N VAL A 32 -3.82 6.75 0.65
CA VAL A 32 -4.61 5.71 1.33
C VAL A 32 -4.35 4.37 0.62
N LYS A 33 -3.33 3.65 1.06
CA LYS A 33 -2.90 2.39 0.41
C LYS A 33 -3.75 1.20 0.82
N ASP A 34 -4.12 0.36 -0.14
CA ASP A 34 -4.83 -0.91 0.13
C ASP A 34 -3.85 -2.08 0.22
N GLY A 35 -3.49 -2.47 1.43
CA GLY A 35 -2.53 -3.56 1.65
C GLY A 35 -3.17 -4.90 2.03
N CYS A 36 -4.42 -4.92 2.52
CA CYS A 36 -5.06 -6.17 2.91
C CYS A 36 -6.59 -6.19 2.72
N SER A 37 -7.26 -5.05 2.51
CA SER A 37 -8.73 -4.90 2.37
C SER A 37 -9.58 -5.46 3.52
N GLU A 38 -8.99 -5.97 4.60
CA GLU A 38 -9.67 -6.73 5.68
C GLU A 38 -9.41 -6.20 7.10
N GLY A 39 -8.81 -5.01 7.22
CA GLY A 39 -8.64 -4.36 8.53
C GLY A 39 -7.40 -4.80 9.33
N ALA A 40 -6.49 -5.60 8.76
CA ALA A 40 -5.31 -6.09 9.49
C ALA A 40 -4.14 -5.08 9.46
N CYS A 41 -3.67 -4.66 8.26
CA CYS A 41 -2.35 -4.05 8.07
C CYS A 41 -2.21 -2.57 8.45
N GLY A 42 -3.29 -1.79 8.45
CA GLY A 42 -3.27 -0.37 8.82
C GLY A 42 -2.62 0.58 7.79
N THR A 43 -2.25 0.11 6.59
CA THR A 43 -1.68 1.00 5.54
C THR A 43 -2.69 2.03 5.03
N CYS A 44 -3.98 1.74 5.21
CA CYS A 44 -5.09 2.60 4.82
C CYS A 44 -5.59 3.53 5.95
N HIS A 45 -4.76 3.83 6.96
CA HIS A 45 -5.18 4.75 8.01
C HIS A 45 -5.50 6.13 7.45
N VAL A 46 -6.62 6.68 7.93
CA VAL A 46 -7.07 8.07 7.78
C VAL A 46 -7.46 8.57 9.16
N LEU A 47 -7.53 9.88 9.38
CA LEU A 47 -8.19 10.39 10.58
C LEU A 47 -9.69 10.51 10.29
N ILE A 48 -10.52 9.92 11.13
CA ILE A 48 -11.96 10.20 11.18
C ILE A 48 -12.25 10.91 12.49
N ASP A 49 -12.70 12.15 12.40
CA ASP A 49 -12.88 13.04 13.57
C ASP A 49 -11.64 13.08 14.47
N GLY A 50 -10.44 13.20 13.86
CA GLY A 50 -9.16 13.25 14.56
C GLY A 50 -8.62 11.90 15.05
N LYS A 51 -9.31 10.77 14.82
CA LYS A 51 -8.89 9.45 15.30
C LYS A 51 -8.37 8.56 14.17
N PRO A 52 -7.16 7.98 14.29
CA PRO A 52 -6.64 7.04 13.31
C PRO A 52 -7.58 5.84 13.13
N THR A 53 -8.07 5.66 11.91
CA THR A 53 -9.06 4.64 11.55
C THR A 53 -8.69 3.99 10.23
N LYS A 54 -8.84 2.68 10.12
CA LYS A 54 -8.57 1.92 8.88
C LYS A 54 -9.69 2.13 7.87
N ALA A 55 -9.43 2.81 6.76
CA ALA A 55 -10.44 3.16 5.75
C ALA A 55 -11.08 1.95 5.05
N CYS A 56 -10.46 0.77 5.09
CA CYS A 56 -11.02 -0.45 4.52
C CYS A 56 -12.18 -1.07 5.35
N ILE A 57 -12.44 -0.55 6.56
CA ILE A 57 -13.49 -1.08 7.45
C ILE A 57 -14.82 -0.33 7.25
N PRO A 58 -14.92 1.02 7.43
CA PRO A 58 -16.19 1.70 7.41
C PRO A 58 -16.80 1.74 6.01
N GLN A 59 -18.13 1.65 5.99
CA GLN A 59 -18.96 1.92 4.83
C GLN A 59 -19.29 3.42 4.79
N THR A 60 -19.42 3.99 3.60
CA THR A 60 -19.66 5.42 3.42
C THR A 60 -20.99 5.88 4.02
N ASP A 61 -22.01 5.02 4.10
CA ASP A 61 -23.31 5.33 4.72
C ASP A 61 -23.23 5.56 6.25
N LYS A 62 -22.13 5.15 6.90
CA LYS A 62 -21.89 5.33 8.35
C LYS A 62 -21.10 6.59 8.67
N LEU A 63 -20.80 7.41 7.66
CA LEU A 63 -19.90 8.55 7.79
C LEU A 63 -20.61 9.90 7.70
N GLU A 64 -21.93 9.92 7.80
CA GLU A 64 -22.73 11.17 7.79
C GLU A 64 -22.17 12.17 8.82
N GLY A 65 -21.90 13.41 8.37
CA GLY A 65 -21.37 14.49 9.19
C GLY A 65 -19.94 14.31 9.69
N LYS A 66 -19.22 13.24 9.31
CA LYS A 66 -17.85 12.99 9.74
C LYS A 66 -16.83 13.83 8.98
N THR A 67 -15.70 14.08 9.62
CA THR A 67 -14.53 14.74 9.00
C THR A 67 -13.42 13.71 8.81
N ILE A 68 -12.95 13.59 7.57
CA ILE A 68 -11.91 12.64 7.17
C ILE A 68 -10.69 13.43 6.71
N LEU A 69 -9.51 13.07 7.22
CA LEU A 69 -8.23 13.62 6.80
C LEU A 69 -7.32 12.50 6.31
N THR A 70 -6.77 12.69 5.11
CA THR A 70 -5.69 11.87 4.53
C THR A 70 -4.40 12.66 4.48
N VAL A 71 -3.29 12.06 4.04
CA VAL A 71 -2.00 12.77 3.93
C VAL A 71 -2.07 13.95 2.97
N GLU A 72 -2.88 13.84 1.91
CA GLU A 72 -3.08 14.93 0.95
C GLU A 72 -3.65 16.18 1.61
N GLY A 73 -4.46 16.01 2.66
CA GLY A 73 -5.09 17.11 3.41
C GLY A 73 -4.24 17.73 4.50
N LEU A 74 -3.03 17.25 4.73
CA LEU A 74 -2.08 17.90 5.66
C LEU A 74 -1.67 19.26 5.12
N SER A 75 -1.40 20.20 6.03
CA SER A 75 -0.82 21.51 5.68
C SER A 75 0.58 21.33 5.06
N ASP A 76 1.03 22.33 4.29
CA ASP A 76 2.36 22.30 3.68
C ASP A 76 3.48 22.18 4.72
N TRP A 77 3.29 22.82 5.90
CA TRP A 77 4.22 22.69 7.02
C TRP A 77 4.28 21.25 7.53
N GLU A 78 3.15 20.62 7.77
CA GLU A 78 3.10 19.22 8.23
C GLU A 78 3.73 18.28 7.21
N LYS A 79 3.46 18.46 5.92
CA LYS A 79 4.08 17.68 4.84
C LYS A 79 5.60 17.82 4.87
N GLN A 80 6.12 19.03 5.00
CA GLN A 80 7.56 19.30 5.10
C GLN A 80 8.17 18.62 6.33
N VAL A 81 7.53 18.75 7.50
CA VAL A 81 8.03 18.14 8.74
C VAL A 81 8.08 16.63 8.65
N TYR A 82 6.98 15.97 8.19
CA TYR A 82 6.97 14.53 8.09
C TYR A 82 7.95 14.01 7.03
N THR A 83 8.05 14.68 5.88
CA THR A 83 9.03 14.33 4.84
C THR A 83 10.46 14.42 5.38
N PHE A 84 10.82 15.52 6.01
CA PHE A 84 12.14 15.70 6.60
C PHE A 84 12.42 14.67 7.71
N ALA A 85 11.51 14.54 8.67
CA ALA A 85 11.73 13.68 9.85
C ALA A 85 11.85 12.20 9.49
N PHE A 86 10.99 11.69 8.59
CA PHE A 86 11.06 10.31 8.15
C PHE A 86 12.26 10.06 7.23
N GLY A 87 12.63 11.03 6.40
CA GLY A 87 13.82 10.99 5.57
C GLY A 87 15.09 10.95 6.40
N GLU A 88 15.24 11.90 7.34
CA GLU A 88 16.41 12.03 8.21
C GLU A 88 16.60 10.81 9.11
N ALA A 89 15.52 10.27 9.68
CA ALA A 89 15.57 9.04 10.46
C ALA A 89 15.89 7.80 9.62
N GLY A 90 15.81 7.89 8.28
CA GLY A 90 15.90 6.73 7.38
C GLY A 90 14.75 5.74 7.59
N ALA A 91 13.56 6.24 7.90
CA ALA A 91 12.36 5.47 8.21
C ALA A 91 11.69 4.88 6.98
N VAL A 92 12.09 5.27 5.78
CA VAL A 92 11.44 4.90 4.52
C VAL A 92 12.25 3.82 3.80
N GLN A 93 11.63 2.68 3.52
CA GLN A 93 12.17 1.67 2.60
C GLN A 93 11.27 1.54 1.36
N CYS A 94 10.40 0.53 1.27
CA CYS A 94 9.48 0.48 0.13
C CYS A 94 8.46 1.64 0.14
N GLY A 95 8.14 2.21 1.30
CA GLY A 95 7.27 3.37 1.45
C GLY A 95 5.78 3.07 1.53
N PHE A 96 5.33 1.86 1.18
CA PHE A 96 3.91 1.53 1.06
C PHE A 96 3.09 1.76 2.34
N CYS A 97 3.66 1.46 3.52
CA CYS A 97 2.99 1.65 4.81
C CYS A 97 3.15 3.06 5.39
N ILE A 98 4.08 3.86 4.85
CA ILE A 98 4.50 5.12 5.49
C ILE A 98 3.39 6.17 5.56
N PRO A 99 2.58 6.42 4.52
CA PRO A 99 1.46 7.37 4.62
C PRO A 99 0.50 7.03 5.76
N GLY A 100 0.15 5.75 5.93
CA GLY A 100 -0.68 5.30 7.04
C GLY A 100 -0.02 5.50 8.42
N MET A 101 1.31 5.39 8.50
CA MET A 101 2.05 5.68 9.74
C MET A 101 2.15 7.18 10.03
N VAL A 102 2.27 8.02 8.99
CA VAL A 102 2.18 9.48 9.11
C VAL A 102 0.84 9.90 9.69
N ILE A 103 -0.25 9.33 9.20
CA ILE A 103 -1.60 9.59 9.74
C ILE A 103 -1.72 9.13 11.20
N SER A 104 -1.16 7.97 11.56
CA SER A 104 -1.14 7.50 12.94
C SER A 104 -0.31 8.41 13.85
N ALA A 105 0.83 8.87 13.35
CA ALA A 105 1.68 9.86 14.04
C ALA A 105 0.96 11.21 14.20
N LYS A 106 0.28 11.71 13.16
CA LYS A 106 -0.54 12.92 13.20
C LYS A 106 -1.59 12.81 14.31
N GLY A 107 -2.35 11.71 14.35
CA GLY A 107 -3.36 11.49 15.38
C GLY A 107 -2.79 11.44 16.80
N LEU A 108 -1.55 10.99 17.00
CA LEU A 108 -0.85 11.07 18.27
C LEU A 108 -0.43 12.51 18.58
N LEU A 109 0.26 13.17 17.65
CA LEU A 109 0.89 14.48 17.87
C LEU A 109 -0.13 15.62 18.05
N ASP A 110 -1.34 15.46 17.52
CA ASP A 110 -2.45 16.39 17.75
C ASP A 110 -2.93 16.41 19.19
N VAL A 111 -2.78 15.29 19.92
CA VAL A 111 -3.22 15.18 21.30
C VAL A 111 -2.05 15.17 22.30
N ASN A 112 -0.88 14.74 21.87
CA ASN A 112 0.35 14.74 22.69
C ASN A 112 1.54 15.22 21.83
N PRO A 113 1.91 16.50 21.91
CA PRO A 113 2.99 17.06 21.09
C PRO A 113 4.40 16.66 21.57
N ASP A 114 4.53 16.03 22.75
CA ASP A 114 5.81 15.56 23.30
C ASP A 114 5.72 14.10 23.77
N PRO A 115 5.50 13.15 22.85
CA PRO A 115 5.30 11.77 23.23
C PRO A 115 6.60 11.09 23.67
N ALA A 116 6.48 10.21 24.67
CA ALA A 116 7.52 9.25 24.98
C ALA A 116 7.68 8.25 23.83
N ARG A 117 8.82 7.54 23.80
CA ARG A 117 9.12 6.54 22.77
C ARG A 117 8.08 5.42 22.73
N GLU A 118 7.63 4.99 23.90
CA GLU A 118 6.61 3.94 24.07
C GLU A 118 5.25 4.40 23.53
N GLU A 119 4.91 5.68 23.68
CA GLU A 119 3.67 6.24 23.15
C GLU A 119 3.72 6.33 21.61
N ALA A 120 4.85 6.73 21.05
CA ALA A 120 5.08 6.72 19.60
C ALA A 120 4.98 5.28 19.02
N ALA A 121 5.58 4.30 19.69
CA ALA A 121 5.47 2.89 19.32
C ALA A 121 4.03 2.39 19.43
N PHE A 122 3.32 2.78 20.48
CA PHE A 122 1.91 2.40 20.68
C PHE A 122 0.98 3.01 19.63
N ALA A 123 1.24 4.23 19.20
CA ALA A 123 0.43 4.90 18.16
C ALA A 123 0.42 4.13 16.84
N ILE A 124 1.54 3.52 16.47
CA ILE A 124 1.68 2.75 15.21
C ILE A 124 1.47 1.24 15.37
N ARG A 125 1.04 0.75 16.55
CA ARG A 125 0.85 -0.70 16.83
C ARG A 125 -0.10 -1.40 15.85
N ASN A 126 -1.00 -0.65 15.22
CA ASN A 126 -1.95 -1.14 14.24
C ASN A 126 -1.49 -0.97 12.78
N ASN A 127 -0.24 -0.56 12.56
CA ASN A 127 0.37 -0.40 11.24
C ASN A 127 1.45 -1.46 11.04
N ILE A 128 1.32 -2.29 10.02
CA ILE A 128 2.29 -3.33 9.71
C ILE A 128 3.32 -2.79 8.72
N CYS A 129 4.61 -2.92 9.07
CA CYS A 129 5.73 -2.70 8.18
C CYS A 129 6.57 -3.96 8.09
N ARG A 130 6.86 -4.45 6.87
CA ARG A 130 7.70 -5.63 6.65
C ARG A 130 9.18 -5.29 6.44
N CYS A 131 9.51 -4.00 6.23
CA CYS A 131 10.83 -3.58 5.78
C CYS A 131 11.74 -3.07 6.89
N THR A 132 11.23 -2.21 7.80
CA THR A 132 12.06 -1.31 8.62
C THR A 132 12.41 -1.83 10.01
N GLY A 133 11.64 -2.77 10.56
CA GLY A 133 11.76 -3.16 11.97
C GLY A 133 11.30 -2.08 12.96
N TYR A 134 10.61 -1.02 12.49
CA TYR A 134 9.94 0.04 13.26
C TYR A 134 10.84 1.06 13.98
N VAL A 135 12.04 0.72 14.43
CA VAL A 135 12.90 1.60 15.24
C VAL A 135 13.06 2.97 14.59
N LYS A 136 13.44 3.02 13.32
CA LYS A 136 13.61 4.26 12.57
C LYS A 136 12.30 5.03 12.32
N ILE A 137 11.18 4.33 12.23
CA ILE A 137 9.86 4.97 12.12
C ILE A 137 9.53 5.70 13.42
N ILE A 138 9.76 5.05 14.57
CA ILE A 138 9.56 5.67 15.89
C ILE A 138 10.50 6.88 16.06
N ASP A 139 11.76 6.76 15.64
CA ASP A 139 12.71 7.88 15.64
C ASP A 139 12.22 9.05 14.77
N GLY A 140 11.66 8.75 13.59
CA GLY A 140 11.04 9.74 12.71
C GLY A 140 9.85 10.45 13.34
N ILE A 141 8.98 9.72 14.05
CA ILE A 141 7.84 10.32 14.78
C ILE A 141 8.33 11.27 15.88
N LEU A 142 9.32 10.84 16.67
CA LEU A 142 9.88 11.67 17.73
C LEU A 142 10.61 12.90 17.18
N LEU A 143 11.30 12.76 16.04
CA LEU A 143 11.92 13.89 15.36
C LEU A 143 10.87 14.88 14.83
N ALA A 144 9.78 14.38 14.24
CA ALA A 144 8.66 15.22 13.80
C ALA A 144 8.05 15.98 14.99
N ALA A 145 7.81 15.31 16.12
CA ALA A 145 7.33 15.93 17.36
C ALA A 145 8.24 17.07 17.82
N LYS A 146 9.56 16.84 17.81
CA LYS A 146 10.54 17.88 18.17
C LYS A 146 10.46 19.08 17.22
N ILE A 147 10.42 18.85 15.91
CA ILE A 147 10.37 19.91 14.89
C ILE A 147 9.07 20.73 15.04
N PHE A 148 7.93 20.08 15.27
CA PHE A 148 6.66 20.79 15.52
C PHE A 148 6.73 21.70 16.73
N ARG A 149 7.36 21.27 17.82
CA ARG A 149 7.55 22.10 19.02
C ARG A 149 8.52 23.26 18.80
N GLU A 150 9.58 23.02 18.02
CA GLU A 150 10.59 24.07 17.73
C GLU A 150 10.12 25.05 16.64
N GLY A 151 9.11 24.68 15.85
CA GLY A 151 8.51 25.51 14.80
C GLY A 151 9.44 25.79 13.61
N LYS A 152 10.53 25.03 13.46
CA LYS A 152 11.51 25.18 12.36
C LYS A 152 12.15 23.86 11.99
N LEU A 153 12.42 23.67 10.71
CA LEU A 153 13.24 22.56 10.23
C LEU A 153 14.71 22.76 10.67
N PRO A 154 15.42 21.69 11.04
CA PRO A 154 16.87 21.73 11.15
C PRO A 154 17.52 22.20 9.85
N ALA A 155 18.67 22.84 9.94
CA ALA A 155 19.46 23.16 8.74
C ALA A 155 19.81 21.87 8.01
N ALA A 156 19.63 21.86 6.69
CA ALA A 156 20.07 20.72 5.87
C ALA A 156 21.59 20.54 6.05
N THR A 157 22.01 19.31 6.32
CA THR A 157 23.43 18.96 6.26
C THR A 157 23.88 19.14 4.83
N ALA A 158 25.01 19.79 4.59
CA ALA A 158 25.54 19.98 3.25
C ALA A 158 25.78 18.62 2.61
N ASP A 159 25.10 18.37 1.48
CA ASP A 159 25.33 17.18 0.65
C ASP A 159 26.62 17.40 -0.13
N ASP A 160 27.74 17.00 0.46
CA ASP A 160 29.05 17.10 -0.21
C ASP A 160 29.36 15.92 -1.13
N TRP A 161 28.44 14.96 -1.21
CA TRP A 161 28.52 13.77 -2.08
C TRP A 161 29.81 12.95 -1.92
N GLN A 162 30.45 13.03 -0.77
CA GLN A 162 31.64 12.25 -0.44
C GLN A 162 31.28 10.90 0.18
N VAL A 163 32.21 9.96 0.15
CA VAL A 163 32.07 8.68 0.86
C VAL A 163 31.89 8.96 2.35
N GLY A 164 30.77 8.48 2.91
CA GLY A 164 30.39 8.73 4.30
C GLY A 164 29.45 9.92 4.51
N SER A 165 29.15 10.73 3.47
CA SER A 165 28.14 11.78 3.58
C SER A 165 26.75 11.16 3.75
N ARG A 166 25.88 11.87 4.46
CA ARG A 166 24.52 11.44 4.75
C ARG A 166 23.57 12.02 3.71
N VAL A 167 23.47 11.34 2.59
CA VAL A 167 22.58 11.74 1.49
C VAL A 167 21.17 11.25 1.76
N HIS A 168 20.18 12.14 1.65
CA HIS A 168 18.78 11.76 1.73
C HIS A 168 18.36 10.95 0.51
N ARG A 169 17.47 10.00 0.73
CA ARG A 169 16.86 9.22 -0.33
C ARG A 169 16.06 10.14 -1.27
N LEU A 170 16.27 10.01 -2.59
CA LEU A 170 15.66 10.91 -3.58
C LEU A 170 14.13 10.84 -3.63
N ASP A 171 13.57 9.66 -3.41
CA ASP A 171 12.12 9.40 -3.46
C ASP A 171 11.42 9.45 -2.09
N VAL A 172 12.04 10.10 -1.08
CA VAL A 172 11.50 10.13 0.28
C VAL A 172 10.16 10.86 0.34
N GLU A 173 10.06 12.00 -0.35
CA GLU A 173 8.85 12.83 -0.33
C GLU A 173 7.64 12.08 -0.89
N GLU A 174 7.77 11.53 -2.09
CA GLU A 174 6.69 10.78 -2.73
C GLU A 174 6.24 9.55 -1.92
N LYS A 175 7.17 8.91 -1.20
CA LYS A 175 6.89 7.78 -0.33
C LYS A 175 6.21 8.20 0.97
N VAL A 176 6.62 9.32 1.58
CA VAL A 176 6.04 9.84 2.82
C VAL A 176 4.66 10.42 2.57
N LEU A 177 4.51 11.19 1.50
CA LEU A 177 3.25 11.83 1.14
C LEU A 177 2.29 10.92 0.36
N GLY A 178 2.75 9.76 -0.09
CA GLY A 178 1.90 8.69 -0.63
C GLY A 178 1.54 8.82 -2.10
N TYR A 179 2.13 9.76 -2.85
CA TYR A 179 1.91 9.89 -4.30
C TYR A 179 2.91 9.11 -5.16
N GLY A 180 3.88 8.43 -4.53
CA GLY A 180 4.74 7.48 -5.22
C GLY A 180 3.94 6.33 -5.83
N GLN A 181 4.22 6.02 -7.10
CA GLN A 181 3.49 5.00 -7.84
C GLN A 181 3.95 3.59 -7.47
N TYR A 182 2.99 2.70 -7.31
CA TYR A 182 3.16 1.26 -7.15
C TYR A 182 2.40 0.53 -8.27
N PRO A 183 2.67 -0.76 -8.51
CA PRO A 183 1.94 -1.52 -9.54
C PRO A 183 0.41 -1.40 -9.43
N ASP A 184 -0.13 -1.39 -8.20
CA ASP A 184 -1.56 -1.21 -7.93
C ASP A 184 -2.12 0.17 -8.32
N ASP A 185 -1.26 1.15 -8.54
CA ASP A 185 -1.66 2.51 -8.90
C ASP A 185 -1.55 2.75 -10.42
N VAL A 186 -1.13 1.74 -11.20
CA VAL A 186 -0.94 1.84 -12.64
C VAL A 186 -2.18 1.33 -13.37
N TYR A 187 -2.83 2.20 -14.11
CA TYR A 187 -3.97 1.88 -14.98
C TYR A 187 -3.62 2.27 -16.41
N VAL A 188 -3.87 1.35 -17.34
CA VAL A 188 -3.65 1.55 -18.76
C VAL A 188 -4.97 1.31 -19.49
N ASP A 189 -5.28 2.14 -20.49
CA ASP A 189 -6.49 1.97 -21.30
C ASP A 189 -6.52 0.57 -21.92
N GLY A 190 -7.64 -0.12 -21.73
CA GLY A 190 -7.80 -1.50 -22.19
C GLY A 190 -7.07 -2.54 -21.33
N MET A 191 -6.65 -2.20 -20.11
CA MET A 191 -6.03 -3.13 -19.16
C MET A 191 -7.00 -4.26 -18.78
N CYS A 192 -6.53 -5.49 -18.90
CA CYS A 192 -7.27 -6.67 -18.50
C CYS A 192 -6.93 -7.09 -17.07
N TYR A 193 -7.82 -7.83 -16.46
CA TYR A 193 -7.55 -8.54 -15.22
C TYR A 193 -6.96 -9.92 -15.50
N GLY A 194 -5.87 -10.27 -14.80
CA GLY A 194 -5.23 -11.58 -14.90
C GLY A 194 -5.51 -12.43 -13.66
N GLY A 195 -5.95 -13.67 -13.86
CA GLY A 195 -6.18 -14.64 -12.79
C GLY A 195 -5.46 -15.95 -13.04
N ALA A 196 -4.80 -16.51 -12.01
CA ALA A 196 -4.18 -17.84 -12.11
C ALA A 196 -5.16 -18.93 -11.68
N VAL A 197 -5.33 -19.94 -12.53
CA VAL A 197 -6.02 -21.18 -12.19
C VAL A 197 -5.05 -22.06 -11.42
N ARG A 198 -5.38 -22.35 -10.17
CA ARG A 198 -4.48 -23.00 -9.22
C ARG A 198 -4.96 -24.40 -8.86
N SER A 199 -4.01 -25.32 -8.70
CA SER A 199 -4.27 -26.68 -8.24
C SER A 199 -4.84 -26.70 -6.81
N GLN A 200 -5.88 -27.50 -6.62
CA GLN A 200 -6.42 -27.84 -5.30
C GLN A 200 -5.69 -29.03 -4.64
N TYR A 201 -4.72 -29.60 -5.33
CA TYR A 201 -3.99 -30.80 -4.89
C TYR A 201 -2.51 -30.47 -4.75
N ALA A 202 -1.94 -30.82 -3.62
CA ALA A 202 -0.50 -30.58 -3.35
C ALA A 202 0.41 -31.41 -4.26
N ARG A 203 -0.03 -32.64 -4.66
CA ARG A 203 0.69 -33.51 -5.59
C ARG A 203 -0.29 -34.31 -6.43
N ALA A 204 -0.46 -33.86 -7.65
CA ALA A 204 -1.36 -34.51 -8.62
C ALA A 204 -0.75 -34.40 -10.02
N ARG A 205 -1.03 -35.37 -10.86
CA ARG A 205 -0.68 -35.33 -12.29
C ARG A 205 -1.78 -34.61 -13.06
N VAL A 206 -1.40 -33.59 -13.83
CA VAL A 206 -2.30 -32.88 -14.72
C VAL A 206 -2.57 -33.77 -15.95
N LEU A 207 -3.76 -34.32 -16.03
CA LEU A 207 -4.11 -35.24 -17.13
C LEU A 207 -4.62 -34.47 -18.36
N ARG A 208 -5.38 -33.39 -18.14
CA ARG A 208 -5.98 -32.58 -19.20
C ARG A 208 -6.16 -31.15 -18.70
N ILE A 209 -5.98 -30.17 -19.57
CA ILE A 209 -6.38 -28.77 -19.40
C ILE A 209 -7.32 -28.48 -20.59
N ASP A 210 -8.56 -28.11 -20.29
CA ASP A 210 -9.56 -27.73 -21.28
C ASP A 210 -9.89 -26.24 -21.07
N THR A 211 -9.60 -25.43 -22.06
CA THR A 211 -9.77 -23.97 -22.02
C THR A 211 -10.98 -23.49 -22.81
N SER A 212 -11.66 -24.40 -23.53
CA SER A 212 -12.68 -24.08 -24.54
C SER A 212 -13.87 -23.29 -23.97
N GLU A 213 -14.38 -23.66 -22.79
CA GLU A 213 -15.49 -22.95 -22.15
C GLU A 213 -15.07 -21.54 -21.70
N ALA A 214 -13.85 -21.40 -21.16
CA ALA A 214 -13.33 -20.11 -20.71
C ALA A 214 -13.07 -19.17 -21.90
N GLU A 215 -12.50 -19.69 -22.99
CA GLU A 215 -12.24 -18.93 -24.21
C GLU A 215 -13.52 -18.49 -24.93
N ALA A 216 -14.64 -19.21 -24.73
CA ALA A 216 -15.95 -18.86 -25.28
C ALA A 216 -16.71 -17.79 -24.48
N LEU A 217 -16.27 -17.45 -23.28
CA LEU A 217 -16.93 -16.44 -22.44
C LEU A 217 -16.69 -15.03 -22.97
N GLU A 218 -17.75 -14.24 -23.04
CA GLU A 218 -17.67 -12.81 -23.36
C GLU A 218 -16.81 -12.09 -22.32
N GLY A 219 -15.86 -11.27 -22.79
CA GLY A 219 -14.90 -10.53 -21.95
C GLY A 219 -13.58 -11.26 -21.71
N VAL A 220 -13.48 -12.58 -21.97
CA VAL A 220 -12.20 -13.29 -21.91
C VAL A 220 -11.37 -12.94 -23.15
N VAL A 221 -10.19 -12.37 -22.92
CA VAL A 221 -9.25 -11.98 -23.98
C VAL A 221 -8.37 -13.15 -24.38
N CYS A 222 -7.85 -13.90 -23.40
CA CYS A 222 -7.05 -15.11 -23.66
C CYS A 222 -6.98 -16.02 -22.43
N VAL A 223 -6.71 -17.30 -22.69
CA VAL A 223 -6.34 -18.28 -21.67
C VAL A 223 -4.95 -18.83 -22.04
N LEU A 224 -4.00 -18.68 -21.14
CA LEU A 224 -2.61 -19.09 -21.35
C LEU A 224 -2.29 -20.33 -20.53
N THR A 225 -1.60 -21.26 -21.16
CA THR A 225 -1.12 -22.51 -20.55
C THR A 225 0.39 -22.61 -20.69
N GLN A 226 1.00 -23.67 -20.18
CA GLN A 226 2.44 -23.89 -20.33
C GLN A 226 2.92 -23.82 -21.81
N LYS A 227 2.07 -24.20 -22.76
CA LYS A 227 2.39 -24.20 -24.20
C LYS A 227 2.60 -22.78 -24.76
N ASP A 228 2.00 -21.79 -24.12
CA ASP A 228 2.01 -20.41 -24.57
C ASP A 228 3.22 -19.63 -24.03
N ILE A 229 4.05 -20.27 -23.20
CA ILE A 229 5.26 -19.65 -22.64
C ILE A 229 6.34 -19.58 -23.75
N PRO A 230 6.72 -18.37 -24.19
CA PRO A 230 7.67 -18.21 -25.29
C PRO A 230 9.13 -18.53 -24.90
N GLY A 231 9.40 -18.67 -23.60
CA GLY A 231 10.73 -18.88 -23.05
C GLY A 231 10.88 -20.23 -22.34
N LYS A 232 11.71 -20.22 -21.31
CA LYS A 232 11.90 -21.41 -20.47
C LYS A 232 10.76 -21.54 -19.48
N VAL A 233 10.14 -22.73 -19.46
CA VAL A 233 9.08 -23.07 -18.51
C VAL A 233 9.60 -23.07 -17.07
N ASN A 234 10.77 -23.65 -16.84
CA ASN A 234 11.38 -23.70 -15.51
C ASN A 234 12.27 -22.49 -15.27
N VAL A 235 11.96 -21.78 -14.19
CA VAL A 235 12.74 -20.67 -13.65
C VAL A 235 13.41 -21.07 -12.33
N GLY A 236 14.15 -20.20 -11.72
CA GLY A 236 14.84 -20.40 -10.45
C GLY A 236 16.14 -19.66 -10.42
N HIS A 237 16.58 -19.26 -9.24
CA HIS A 237 17.75 -18.41 -9.05
C HIS A 237 19.05 -19.21 -9.20
N LEU A 238 19.17 -20.28 -8.43
CA LEU A 238 20.33 -21.18 -8.47
C LEU A 238 20.06 -22.43 -9.31
N LYS A 239 18.89 -23.03 -9.16
CA LYS A 239 18.42 -24.17 -9.94
C LYS A 239 17.20 -23.79 -10.75
N LYS A 240 17.09 -24.27 -11.97
CA LYS A 240 15.93 -24.05 -12.84
C LYS A 240 14.88 -25.15 -12.63
N ASP A 241 14.36 -25.24 -11.40
CA ASP A 241 13.48 -26.28 -10.91
C ASP A 241 12.08 -25.78 -10.50
N GLN A 242 11.78 -24.51 -10.79
CA GLN A 242 10.50 -23.89 -10.47
C GLN A 242 9.68 -23.69 -11.77
N PRO A 243 8.73 -24.56 -12.09
CA PRO A 243 7.87 -24.38 -13.25
C PRO A 243 6.97 -23.16 -13.04
N THR A 244 6.84 -22.33 -14.07
CA THR A 244 5.95 -21.17 -14.06
C THR A 244 4.49 -21.55 -14.17
N LEU A 245 4.18 -22.54 -15.01
CA LEU A 245 2.90 -23.22 -15.11
C LEU A 245 3.15 -24.72 -15.22
N ILE A 246 2.28 -25.53 -14.61
CA ILE A 246 2.34 -26.98 -14.69
C ILE A 246 1.62 -27.43 -15.97
N GLY A 247 2.32 -28.16 -16.81
CA GLY A 247 1.81 -28.69 -18.08
C GLY A 247 1.10 -30.03 -17.96
N ILE A 248 0.45 -30.44 -19.06
CA ILE A 248 -0.19 -31.77 -19.17
C ILE A 248 0.89 -32.85 -19.04
N GLY A 249 0.64 -33.83 -18.20
CA GLY A 249 1.54 -34.95 -17.89
C GLY A 249 2.50 -34.66 -16.71
N GLU A 250 2.63 -33.42 -16.29
CA GLU A 250 3.49 -33.02 -15.16
C GLU A 250 2.77 -33.17 -13.81
N LEU A 251 3.56 -33.11 -12.72
CA LEU A 251 3.06 -33.19 -11.36
C LEU A 251 3.08 -31.80 -10.72
N THR A 252 2.02 -31.48 -9.98
CA THR A 252 2.02 -30.31 -9.08
C THR A 252 2.99 -30.56 -7.90
N HIS A 253 3.58 -29.50 -7.37
CA HIS A 253 4.59 -29.55 -6.32
C HIS A 253 4.04 -29.09 -4.96
N TYR A 254 3.00 -28.27 -4.98
CA TYR A 254 2.35 -27.71 -3.77
C TYR A 254 0.89 -27.37 -4.05
N LEU A 255 0.13 -27.17 -2.97
CA LEU A 255 -1.24 -26.67 -3.04
C LEU A 255 -1.24 -25.24 -3.58
N GLY A 256 -1.93 -24.99 -4.67
CA GLY A 256 -1.97 -23.69 -5.30
C GLY A 256 -1.00 -23.50 -6.47
N ASP A 257 -0.31 -24.58 -6.90
CA ASP A 257 0.53 -24.55 -8.10
C ASP A 257 -0.30 -24.15 -9.34
N ALA A 258 0.21 -23.23 -10.15
CA ALA A 258 -0.54 -22.65 -11.26
C ALA A 258 -0.51 -23.58 -12.51
N VAL A 259 -1.68 -23.77 -13.15
CA VAL A 259 -1.82 -24.61 -14.35
C VAL A 259 -2.24 -23.80 -15.58
N ALA A 260 -2.91 -22.67 -15.41
CA ALA A 260 -3.30 -21.77 -16.48
C ALA A 260 -3.42 -20.32 -15.95
N LEU A 261 -3.42 -19.36 -16.86
CA LEU A 261 -3.73 -17.95 -16.61
C LEU A 261 -4.91 -17.56 -17.49
N VAL A 262 -5.85 -16.79 -16.92
CA VAL A 262 -6.99 -16.22 -17.66
C VAL A 262 -6.86 -14.71 -17.62
N CYS A 263 -7.03 -14.07 -18.78
CA CYS A 263 -7.08 -12.62 -18.92
C CYS A 263 -8.47 -12.21 -19.43
N ALA A 264 -9.13 -11.29 -18.71
CA ALA A 264 -10.47 -10.81 -19.05
C ALA A 264 -10.63 -9.31 -18.72
#